data_3107639f3a771fcfb14d285899b860bc
#
_entry.id   3107639f3a771fcfb14d285899b860bc
#
_cell.length_a   1.000
_cell.length_b   1.000
_cell.length_c   1.000
_cell.angle_alpha   90.00
_cell.angle_beta   90.00
_cell.angle_gamma   90.00
#
_symmetry.space_group_name_H-M   'P 1'
#
loop_
_entity.id
_entity.type
_entity.pdbx_description
1 polymer ?
#
loop_
_entity_poly.entity_id
_entity_poly.type
_entity_poly.pdbx_seq_one_letter_code
_entity_poly.pdbx_strand_id
1 'polypeptide(L)'
;MPPVPLRTATFSTHTCARIVVVCCLLLALGVSSAAQQLPQRDNEKLLAPTPPMGWNSWDSYGENITEAQVRATAEWMAKHLKPYGWQYVVIDEGWYLANPGAKPADLKFVMDDSGRFLPDPSRYPSSVDGAGFKPLADYIHSLGLKFGIHIMRGIPREAVARNLRIAMSPYRASEAAIEDDTCPWNAFMYGVQPAPSGQAYYNSISTLYAQWGVDFIKADCIADHPYKADEMRMLALSIRYTERDIVLSVSPGPTSLEHAKEVSDYAEMWRISDDFWDHWGPLADKPWSQGIRAQFDTAAKWASFHVPGRWPDADMLPLGHFPHPGDGGEARDTHLTHDEQLTMMNLWCIFQSPLIVGGDLPTADDWTTKLLTNPEVIAVDQHASGRKPVVTNETDVVWTSKPEDGRGYYVAVFNLSEKDQTLTYDWTKLELPKATYSVRDLWSAKDLGDATSLMVKLRPHASALYWVVARP
;
A
#
# COMPACT_ATOMS: atom_id res chain seq x y z
N MET A 1 74.83 7.31 -71.53
CA MET A 1 74.16 8.11 -70.45
C MET A 1 73.61 7.13 -69.46
N PRO A 2 74.05 7.16 -68.19
CA PRO A 2 73.65 6.15 -67.18
C PRO A 2 72.28 6.53 -66.55
N PRO A 3 71.58 5.54 -66.03
CA PRO A 3 70.21 5.73 -65.43
C PRO A 3 70.27 6.27 -64.00
N VAL A 4 69.27 7.09 -63.67
CA VAL A 4 69.06 7.68 -62.37
C VAL A 4 68.39 6.67 -61.40
N PRO A 5 68.83 6.54 -60.13
CA PRO A 5 68.25 5.58 -59.19
C PRO A 5 66.92 6.13 -58.52
N LEU A 6 65.92 5.26 -58.46
CA LEU A 6 64.70 5.41 -57.70
C LEU A 6 64.98 5.38 -56.21
N ARG A 7 64.56 6.40 -55.43
CA ARG A 7 64.51 6.39 -53.97
C ARG A 7 63.22 5.76 -53.50
N THR A 8 63.39 4.65 -52.84
CA THR A 8 62.29 4.00 -52.07
C THR A 8 62.10 4.74 -50.74
N ALA A 9 60.90 5.32 -50.53
CA ALA A 9 60.49 5.84 -49.23
C ALA A 9 59.94 4.72 -48.36
N THR A 10 60.65 4.42 -47.28
CA THR A 10 60.17 3.51 -46.22
C THR A 10 59.23 4.24 -45.30
N PHE A 11 57.94 3.93 -45.35
CA PHE A 11 56.95 4.42 -44.37
C PHE A 11 57.11 3.59 -43.09
N SER A 12 57.31 4.30 -41.98
CA SER A 12 57.45 3.73 -40.64
C SER A 12 56.09 3.22 -40.15
N THR A 13 56.04 1.92 -39.85
CA THR A 13 54.82 1.19 -39.33
C THR A 13 54.46 1.50 -37.89
N HIS A 14 55.11 2.49 -37.24
CA HIS A 14 54.86 2.79 -35.81
C HIS A 14 53.79 3.86 -35.54
N THR A 15 53.29 4.56 -36.53
CA THR A 15 52.29 5.65 -36.31
C THR A 15 50.84 5.16 -36.38
N CYS A 16 50.56 4.06 -37.10
CA CYS A 16 49.18 3.50 -37.17
C CYS A 16 48.75 2.70 -35.91
N ALA A 17 49.68 2.11 -35.16
CA ALA A 17 49.35 1.36 -33.97
C ALA A 17 48.91 2.22 -32.77
N ARG A 18 49.35 3.50 -32.70
CA ARG A 18 48.97 4.42 -31.62
C ARG A 18 47.58 5.08 -31.81
N ILE A 19 47.12 5.23 -33.02
CA ILE A 19 45.81 5.85 -33.34
C ILE A 19 44.69 4.80 -33.13
N VAL A 20 44.92 3.53 -33.44
CA VAL A 20 43.92 2.46 -33.22
C VAL A 20 43.73 2.15 -31.74
N VAL A 21 44.79 2.21 -30.91
CA VAL A 21 44.70 1.99 -29.45
C VAL A 21 43.97 3.16 -28.75
N VAL A 22 44.11 4.40 -29.21
CA VAL A 22 43.40 5.55 -28.63
C VAL A 22 41.90 5.54 -29.00
N CYS A 23 41.55 5.13 -30.23
CA CYS A 23 40.13 4.97 -30.60
C CYS A 23 39.43 3.81 -29.91
N CYS A 24 40.11 2.68 -29.64
CA CYS A 24 39.55 1.55 -28.88
C CYS A 24 39.44 1.84 -27.38
N LEU A 25 40.29 2.69 -26.79
CA LEU A 25 40.22 3.12 -25.41
C LEU A 25 39.10 4.19 -25.17
N LEU A 26 38.73 4.95 -26.21
CA LEU A 26 37.64 5.92 -26.13
C LEU A 26 36.25 5.29 -26.37
N LEU A 27 36.19 4.08 -26.98
CA LEU A 27 34.95 3.32 -27.15
C LEU A 27 34.62 2.41 -25.94
N ALA A 28 35.56 2.16 -25.04
CA ALA A 28 35.37 1.34 -23.84
C ALA A 28 34.94 2.13 -22.59
N LEU A 29 34.79 3.47 -22.68
CA LEU A 29 34.39 4.35 -21.57
C LEU A 29 32.92 4.87 -21.67
N GLY A 30 32.12 4.27 -22.51
CA GLY A 30 30.81 4.79 -22.85
C GLY A 30 29.59 3.92 -22.57
N VAL A 31 29.62 2.97 -21.61
CA VAL A 31 28.39 2.36 -21.08
C VAL A 31 28.54 2.20 -19.57
N SER A 32 28.70 3.29 -18.86
CA SER A 32 28.14 3.35 -17.52
C SER A 32 26.64 3.46 -17.70
N SER A 33 25.92 2.38 -17.47
CA SER A 33 24.50 2.47 -17.15
C SER A 33 24.40 3.36 -15.92
N ALA A 34 24.20 4.66 -16.11
CA ALA A 34 23.70 5.53 -15.07
C ALA A 34 22.35 4.90 -14.69
N ALA A 35 22.31 4.12 -13.61
CA ALA A 35 21.09 3.89 -12.89
C ALA A 35 20.53 5.30 -12.69
N GLN A 36 19.46 5.63 -13.39
CA GLN A 36 18.81 6.92 -13.26
C GLN A 36 18.34 6.96 -11.82
N GLN A 37 19.11 7.66 -10.96
CA GLN A 37 18.67 7.94 -9.61
C GLN A 37 17.34 8.63 -9.74
N LEU A 38 16.37 8.14 -8.98
CA LEU A 38 15.10 8.85 -8.83
C LEU A 38 15.42 10.32 -8.53
N PRO A 39 14.75 11.29 -9.17
CA PRO A 39 14.78 12.66 -8.68
C PRO A 39 14.47 12.58 -7.19
N GLN A 40 15.41 12.99 -6.32
CA GLN A 40 15.08 13.16 -4.92
C GLN A 40 13.87 14.09 -4.89
N ARG A 41 12.76 13.64 -4.28
CA ARG A 41 11.69 14.57 -3.93
C ARG A 41 12.36 15.61 -3.06
N ASP A 42 12.27 16.87 -3.44
CA ASP A 42 12.66 17.96 -2.55
C ASP A 42 12.09 17.68 -1.19
N ASN A 43 12.93 17.78 -0.14
CA ASN A 43 12.66 17.33 1.23
C ASN A 43 11.46 18.04 1.91
N GLU A 44 10.63 18.76 1.18
CA GLU A 44 9.67 19.70 1.73
C GLU A 44 8.22 19.17 1.82
N LYS A 45 7.83 18.13 1.08
CA LYS A 45 6.45 17.62 1.13
C LYS A 45 6.36 16.10 1.14
N LEU A 46 6.07 15.55 2.32
CA LEU A 46 5.67 14.16 2.44
C LEU A 46 4.23 14.00 1.95
N LEU A 47 3.95 13.05 1.05
CA LEU A 47 2.58 12.80 0.55
C LEU A 47 1.70 12.11 1.59
N ALA A 48 2.31 11.27 2.42
CA ALA A 48 1.67 10.59 3.53
C ALA A 48 2.46 10.84 4.83
N PRO A 49 2.42 12.06 5.41
CA PRO A 49 3.21 12.41 6.60
C PRO A 49 2.86 11.53 7.81
N THR A 50 1.63 11.04 7.89
CA THR A 50 1.13 10.05 8.83
C THR A 50 0.60 8.83 8.07
N PRO A 51 0.38 7.65 8.74
CA PRO A 51 -0.22 6.51 8.08
C PRO A 51 -1.52 6.88 7.35
N PRO A 52 -1.69 6.53 6.06
CA PRO A 52 -2.92 6.80 5.33
C PRO A 52 -4.16 6.22 6.03
N MET A 53 -5.25 6.98 6.08
CA MET A 53 -6.53 6.53 6.61
C MET A 53 -7.60 6.68 5.54
N GLY A 54 -8.36 5.60 5.28
CA GLY A 54 -9.35 5.60 4.21
C GLY A 54 -10.25 4.37 4.20
N TRP A 55 -10.91 4.19 3.09
CA TRP A 55 -11.75 3.06 2.76
C TRP A 55 -11.37 2.49 1.40
N ASN A 56 -11.48 1.16 1.25
CA ASN A 56 -11.28 0.47 0.00
C ASN A 56 -12.45 -0.50 -0.23
N SER A 57 -12.88 -0.62 -1.48
CA SER A 57 -14.11 -1.34 -1.84
C SER A 57 -14.00 -2.86 -1.85
N TRP A 58 -12.79 -3.44 -1.76
CA TRP A 58 -12.59 -4.87 -2.02
C TRP A 58 -13.37 -5.76 -1.07
N ASP A 59 -13.19 -5.60 0.24
CA ASP A 59 -13.81 -6.51 1.21
C ASP A 59 -15.33 -6.53 1.11
N SER A 60 -15.95 -5.36 0.82
CA SER A 60 -17.41 -5.21 0.76
C SER A 60 -18.02 -5.59 -0.57
N TYR A 61 -17.30 -5.39 -1.69
CA TYR A 61 -17.92 -5.44 -3.01
C TYR A 61 -17.15 -6.24 -4.04
N GLY A 62 -15.91 -6.67 -3.76
CA GLY A 62 -15.03 -7.28 -4.75
C GLY A 62 -14.97 -6.44 -6.03
N GLU A 63 -15.16 -7.10 -7.18
CA GLU A 63 -15.18 -6.44 -8.50
C GLU A 63 -16.50 -5.71 -8.85
N ASN A 64 -17.53 -5.77 -7.97
CA ASN A 64 -18.91 -5.42 -8.34
C ASN A 64 -19.34 -4.00 -7.96
N ILE A 65 -18.46 -3.20 -7.34
CA ILE A 65 -18.80 -1.85 -6.88
C ILE A 65 -19.30 -0.95 -8.01
N THR A 66 -20.28 -0.10 -7.68
CA THR A 66 -20.89 0.88 -8.58
C THR A 66 -20.60 2.31 -8.13
N GLU A 67 -20.72 3.27 -9.05
CA GLU A 67 -20.58 4.70 -8.73
C GLU A 67 -21.53 5.16 -7.62
N ALA A 68 -22.77 4.64 -7.61
CA ALA A 68 -23.76 5.00 -6.58
C ALA A 68 -23.28 4.58 -5.17
N GLN A 69 -22.69 3.38 -5.04
CA GLN A 69 -22.15 2.89 -3.78
C GLN A 69 -20.90 3.69 -3.35
N VAL A 70 -20.01 4.01 -4.30
CA VAL A 70 -18.84 4.88 -4.02
C VAL A 70 -19.28 6.24 -3.51
N ARG A 71 -20.28 6.86 -4.14
CA ARG A 71 -20.84 8.17 -3.69
C ARG A 71 -21.44 8.08 -2.30
N ALA A 72 -22.25 7.06 -2.02
CA ALA A 72 -22.87 6.85 -0.71
C ALA A 72 -21.79 6.66 0.38
N THR A 73 -20.76 5.88 0.11
CA THR A 73 -19.61 5.69 1.01
C THR A 73 -18.86 7.00 1.25
N ALA A 74 -18.57 7.77 0.19
CA ALA A 74 -17.89 9.06 0.30
C ALA A 74 -18.70 10.07 1.13
N GLU A 75 -20.01 10.14 0.94
CA GLU A 75 -20.90 10.99 1.75
C GLU A 75 -20.89 10.60 3.23
N TRP A 76 -20.99 9.30 3.50
CA TRP A 76 -20.95 8.78 4.86
C TRP A 76 -19.58 9.07 5.52
N MET A 77 -18.48 8.82 4.82
CA MET A 77 -17.13 9.15 5.30
C MET A 77 -16.95 10.64 5.57
N ALA A 78 -17.40 11.50 4.67
CA ALA A 78 -17.30 12.95 4.84
C ALA A 78 -18.00 13.43 6.11
N LYS A 79 -19.15 12.82 6.43
CA LYS A 79 -19.95 13.15 7.59
C LYS A 79 -19.40 12.57 8.90
N HIS A 80 -18.96 11.30 8.89
CA HIS A 80 -18.70 10.54 10.11
C HIS A 80 -17.22 10.33 10.41
N LEU A 81 -16.37 10.18 9.39
CA LEU A 81 -14.97 9.80 9.57
C LEU A 81 -13.96 10.92 9.26
N LYS A 82 -14.25 11.80 8.31
CA LYS A 82 -13.36 12.92 7.95
C LYS A 82 -12.95 13.80 9.15
N PRO A 83 -13.82 14.10 10.15
CA PRO A 83 -13.40 14.86 11.34
C PRO A 83 -12.29 14.20 12.15
N TYR A 84 -12.05 12.89 11.97
CA TYR A 84 -11.04 12.08 12.63
C TYR A 84 -9.81 11.78 11.75
N GLY A 85 -9.71 12.41 10.56
CA GLY A 85 -8.54 12.29 9.68
C GLY A 85 -8.66 11.28 8.54
N TRP A 86 -9.77 10.56 8.42
CA TRP A 86 -10.00 9.65 7.30
C TRP A 86 -10.24 10.42 6.00
N GLN A 87 -9.51 10.08 4.93
CA GLN A 87 -9.51 10.91 3.72
C GLN A 87 -9.65 10.14 2.42
N TYR A 88 -9.15 8.90 2.30
CA TYR A 88 -9.07 8.20 1.02
C TYR A 88 -10.30 7.35 0.75
N VAL A 89 -10.88 7.49 -0.45
CA VAL A 89 -11.95 6.63 -0.98
C VAL A 89 -11.35 5.90 -2.19
N VAL A 90 -11.10 4.60 -2.03
CA VAL A 90 -10.37 3.81 -3.03
C VAL A 90 -11.31 2.78 -3.67
N ILE A 91 -11.42 2.80 -4.99
CA ILE A 91 -12.07 1.76 -5.78
C ILE A 91 -11.04 0.68 -6.08
N ASP A 92 -11.30 -0.55 -5.64
CA ASP A 92 -10.40 -1.69 -5.86
C ASP A 92 -10.57 -2.31 -7.26
N GLU A 93 -10.05 -3.51 -7.48
CA GLU A 93 -9.97 -4.19 -8.77
C GLU A 93 -11.33 -4.30 -9.48
N GLY A 94 -11.29 -4.41 -10.81
CA GLY A 94 -12.47 -4.73 -11.63
C GLY A 94 -13.27 -3.52 -12.13
N TRP A 95 -12.93 -2.28 -11.80
CA TRP A 95 -13.65 -1.08 -12.27
C TRP A 95 -13.70 -0.95 -13.79
N TYR A 96 -12.80 -1.59 -14.49
CA TYR A 96 -12.69 -1.65 -15.96
C TYR A 96 -13.39 -2.86 -16.61
N LEU A 97 -14.00 -3.74 -15.81
CA LEU A 97 -14.71 -4.92 -16.32
C LEU A 97 -16.15 -4.57 -16.70
N ALA A 98 -16.54 -4.88 -17.94
CA ALA A 98 -17.92 -4.76 -18.37
C ALA A 98 -18.82 -5.91 -17.87
N ASN A 99 -18.22 -7.00 -17.39
CA ASN A 99 -18.92 -8.20 -16.91
C ASN A 99 -18.18 -8.82 -15.70
N PRO A 100 -18.06 -8.09 -14.56
CA PRO A 100 -17.43 -8.62 -13.37
C PRO A 100 -18.08 -9.95 -12.93
N GLY A 101 -17.29 -10.85 -12.35
CA GLY A 101 -17.72 -12.19 -11.98
C GLY A 101 -17.83 -13.20 -13.13
N ALA A 102 -17.52 -12.82 -14.38
CA ALA A 102 -17.40 -13.76 -15.49
C ALA A 102 -16.16 -14.66 -15.32
N LYS A 103 -16.15 -15.81 -15.98
CA LYS A 103 -14.95 -16.65 -16.01
C LYS A 103 -13.77 -15.88 -16.65
N PRO A 104 -12.53 -16.15 -16.24
CA PRO A 104 -11.37 -15.41 -16.77
C PRO A 104 -11.28 -15.35 -18.30
N ALA A 105 -11.68 -16.43 -19.01
CA ALA A 105 -11.67 -16.47 -20.47
C ALA A 105 -12.78 -15.61 -21.14
N ASP A 106 -13.80 -15.22 -20.38
CA ASP A 106 -14.97 -14.50 -20.86
C ASP A 106 -14.98 -13.03 -20.43
N LEU A 107 -13.96 -12.59 -19.68
CA LEU A 107 -13.86 -11.21 -19.21
C LEU A 107 -13.82 -10.21 -20.37
N LYS A 108 -14.57 -9.13 -20.24
CA LYS A 108 -14.62 -8.03 -21.19
C LYS A 108 -14.12 -6.74 -20.54
N PHE A 109 -13.16 -6.13 -21.16
CA PHE A 109 -12.49 -4.93 -20.65
C PHE A 109 -12.98 -3.69 -21.38
N VAL A 110 -13.18 -2.61 -20.64
CA VAL A 110 -13.35 -1.28 -21.21
C VAL A 110 -11.98 -0.62 -21.33
N MET A 111 -11.59 -0.24 -22.55
CA MET A 111 -10.24 0.20 -22.86
C MET A 111 -10.27 1.27 -23.96
N ASP A 112 -9.35 2.22 -23.89
CA ASP A 112 -9.17 3.21 -24.95
C ASP A 112 -8.33 2.68 -26.14
N ASP A 113 -8.20 3.50 -27.19
CA ASP A 113 -7.43 3.16 -28.41
C ASP A 113 -5.91 3.06 -28.16
N SER A 114 -5.45 3.41 -26.97
CA SER A 114 -4.06 3.31 -26.54
C SER A 114 -3.80 2.14 -25.56
N GLY A 115 -4.82 1.29 -25.35
CA GLY A 115 -4.70 0.12 -24.50
C GLY A 115 -4.74 0.41 -23.00
N ARG A 116 -5.26 1.58 -22.57
CA ARG A 116 -5.42 1.93 -21.18
C ARG A 116 -6.84 1.62 -20.71
N PHE A 117 -6.98 1.02 -19.54
CA PHE A 117 -8.28 0.72 -18.97
C PHE A 117 -9.08 1.99 -18.68
N LEU A 118 -10.40 1.91 -18.92
CA LEU A 118 -11.39 2.94 -18.62
C LEU A 118 -12.47 2.37 -17.70
N PRO A 119 -13.09 3.19 -16.82
CA PRO A 119 -14.20 2.72 -16.00
C PRO A 119 -15.39 2.30 -16.90
N ASP A 120 -16.04 1.20 -16.52
CA ASP A 120 -17.22 0.70 -17.23
C ASP A 120 -18.41 1.66 -17.06
N PRO A 121 -18.95 2.25 -18.15
CA PRO A 121 -19.99 3.25 -18.04
C PRO A 121 -21.33 2.70 -17.54
N SER A 122 -21.56 1.39 -17.58
CA SER A 122 -22.76 0.78 -17.01
C SER A 122 -22.77 0.81 -15.49
N ARG A 123 -21.57 0.77 -14.85
CA ARG A 123 -21.39 0.84 -13.41
C ARG A 123 -20.97 2.24 -12.94
N TYR A 124 -20.27 2.97 -13.79
CA TYR A 124 -19.80 4.34 -13.56
C TYR A 124 -20.38 5.29 -14.60
N PRO A 125 -21.68 5.64 -14.52
CA PRO A 125 -22.38 6.38 -15.57
C PRO A 125 -21.82 7.80 -15.80
N SER A 126 -21.11 8.37 -14.86
CA SER A 126 -20.45 9.67 -15.06
C SER A 126 -19.17 9.60 -15.90
N SER A 127 -18.68 8.40 -16.26
CA SER A 127 -17.45 8.19 -17.01
C SER A 127 -17.57 8.30 -18.53
N VAL A 128 -18.79 8.52 -19.04
CA VAL A 128 -19.11 8.60 -20.49
C VAL A 128 -18.34 9.71 -21.19
N ASP A 129 -18.31 9.67 -22.52
CA ASP A 129 -17.70 10.68 -23.38
C ASP A 129 -16.20 10.94 -23.11
N GLY A 130 -15.50 9.93 -22.62
CA GLY A 130 -14.06 9.99 -22.31
C GLY A 130 -13.74 10.71 -21.00
N ALA A 131 -14.73 11.02 -20.18
CA ALA A 131 -14.53 11.69 -18.90
C ALA A 131 -13.74 10.84 -17.88
N GLY A 132 -13.79 9.49 -18.02
CA GLY A 132 -13.15 8.58 -17.08
C GLY A 132 -13.64 8.80 -15.65
N PHE A 133 -12.76 8.71 -14.67
CA PHE A 133 -13.16 8.95 -13.28
C PHE A 133 -13.20 10.43 -12.87
N LYS A 134 -12.88 11.37 -13.77
CA LYS A 134 -12.81 12.78 -13.38
C LYS A 134 -14.07 13.31 -12.70
N PRO A 135 -15.32 13.06 -13.19
CA PRO A 135 -16.50 13.56 -12.51
C PRO A 135 -16.73 12.97 -11.12
N LEU A 136 -16.38 11.70 -10.93
CA LEU A 136 -16.46 11.05 -9.62
C LEU A 136 -15.39 11.55 -8.66
N ALA A 137 -14.15 11.73 -9.13
CA ALA A 137 -13.06 12.30 -8.35
C ALA A 137 -13.37 13.75 -7.92
N ASP A 138 -13.85 14.60 -8.85
CA ASP A 138 -14.26 15.98 -8.55
C ASP A 138 -15.38 16.01 -7.47
N TYR A 139 -16.33 15.06 -7.54
CA TYR A 139 -17.37 14.92 -6.52
C TYR A 139 -16.78 14.57 -5.15
N ILE A 140 -15.90 13.57 -5.07
CA ILE A 140 -15.23 13.15 -3.83
C ILE A 140 -14.39 14.30 -3.26
N HIS A 141 -13.67 15.04 -4.11
CA HIS A 141 -12.93 16.24 -3.73
C HIS A 141 -13.85 17.34 -3.18
N SER A 142 -15.06 17.49 -3.74
CA SER A 142 -16.03 18.48 -3.23
C SER A 142 -16.49 18.21 -1.80
N LEU A 143 -16.41 16.94 -1.36
CA LEU A 143 -16.65 16.50 0.02
C LEU A 143 -15.41 16.72 0.92
N GLY A 144 -14.27 17.13 0.34
CA GLY A 144 -12.98 17.30 0.99
C GLY A 144 -12.31 15.98 1.33
N LEU A 145 -12.58 14.95 0.55
CA LEU A 145 -11.93 13.63 0.56
C LEU A 145 -10.98 13.49 -0.63
N LYS A 146 -10.23 12.42 -0.68
CA LYS A 146 -9.28 12.07 -1.74
C LYS A 146 -9.73 10.81 -2.47
N PHE A 147 -9.52 10.77 -3.78
CA PHE A 147 -9.94 9.67 -4.64
C PHE A 147 -8.78 8.74 -4.98
N GLY A 148 -9.00 7.43 -4.89
CA GLY A 148 -8.02 6.41 -5.22
C GLY A 148 -8.57 5.30 -6.10
N ILE A 149 -7.67 4.61 -6.79
CA ILE A 149 -7.97 3.43 -7.61
C ILE A 149 -6.95 2.32 -7.39
N HIS A 150 -7.40 1.08 -7.61
CA HIS A 150 -6.53 -0.08 -7.77
C HIS A 150 -6.08 -0.23 -9.23
N ILE A 151 -4.87 -0.70 -9.43
CA ILE A 151 -4.36 -1.15 -10.73
C ILE A 151 -3.61 -2.48 -10.58
N MET A 152 -3.72 -3.35 -11.58
CA MET A 152 -2.76 -4.43 -11.74
C MET A 152 -1.48 -3.89 -12.37
N ARG A 153 -0.31 -4.40 -11.92
CA ARG A 153 0.92 -4.16 -12.67
C ARG A 153 0.82 -4.68 -14.09
N GLY A 154 1.66 -4.16 -14.97
CA GLY A 154 1.77 -4.71 -16.30
C GLY A 154 0.99 -3.96 -17.37
N ILE A 155 0.93 -4.57 -18.55
CA ILE A 155 0.23 -4.06 -19.74
C ILE A 155 -0.86 -5.05 -20.16
N PRO A 156 -2.10 -4.60 -20.54
CA PRO A 156 -3.17 -5.51 -20.92
C PRO A 156 -2.80 -6.37 -22.13
N ARG A 157 -3.03 -7.68 -22.03
CA ARG A 157 -2.81 -8.63 -23.14
C ARG A 157 -3.57 -8.26 -24.40
N GLU A 158 -4.79 -7.72 -24.25
CA GLU A 158 -5.57 -7.25 -25.39
C GLU A 158 -4.89 -6.09 -26.12
N ALA A 159 -4.28 -5.15 -25.38
CA ALA A 159 -3.50 -4.06 -25.96
C ALA A 159 -2.31 -4.59 -26.78
N VAL A 160 -1.63 -5.62 -26.26
CA VAL A 160 -0.50 -6.27 -26.92
C VAL A 160 -0.96 -7.05 -28.17
N ALA A 161 -2.01 -7.86 -28.05
CA ALA A 161 -2.57 -8.65 -29.17
C ALA A 161 -3.03 -7.76 -30.33
N ARG A 162 -3.63 -6.61 -30.03
CA ARG A 162 -4.04 -5.59 -31.01
C ARG A 162 -2.87 -4.70 -31.44
N ASN A 163 -1.71 -4.84 -30.81
CA ASN A 163 -0.51 -4.02 -31.02
C ASN A 163 -0.81 -2.51 -31.01
N LEU A 164 -1.57 -2.05 -30.01
CA LEU A 164 -2.01 -0.66 -29.90
C LEU A 164 -0.82 0.28 -29.68
N ARG A 165 -0.99 1.52 -30.12
CA ARG A 165 0.04 2.55 -29.89
C ARG A 165 -0.05 3.08 -28.46
N ILE A 166 1.08 3.10 -27.75
CA ILE A 166 1.16 3.73 -26.42
C ILE A 166 0.95 5.24 -26.56
N ALA A 167 0.00 5.77 -25.79
CA ALA A 167 -0.32 7.20 -25.86
C ALA A 167 0.92 8.08 -25.59
N MET A 168 1.01 9.21 -26.29
CA MET A 168 2.08 10.20 -26.18
C MET A 168 3.50 9.65 -26.44
N SER A 169 3.62 8.53 -27.17
CA SER A 169 4.92 7.90 -27.44
C SER A 169 5.01 7.38 -28.88
N PRO A 170 6.23 7.11 -29.38
CA PRO A 170 6.42 6.41 -30.65
C PRO A 170 6.17 4.90 -30.56
N TYR A 171 6.15 4.32 -29.34
CA TYR A 171 6.14 2.87 -29.09
C TYR A 171 4.75 2.24 -29.23
N ARG A 172 4.76 0.92 -29.39
CA ARG A 172 3.57 0.07 -29.41
C ARG A 172 3.56 -0.86 -28.20
N ALA A 173 2.38 -1.40 -27.86
CA ALA A 173 2.17 -2.27 -26.71
C ALA A 173 3.08 -3.53 -26.74
N SER A 174 3.29 -4.14 -27.90
CA SER A 174 4.17 -5.31 -28.06
C SER A 174 5.65 -5.00 -27.78
N GLU A 175 6.08 -3.73 -27.91
CA GLU A 175 7.46 -3.31 -27.61
C GLU A 175 7.69 -3.09 -26.11
N ALA A 176 6.61 -2.96 -25.33
CA ALA A 176 6.67 -2.76 -23.89
C ALA A 176 6.40 -4.04 -23.10
N ALA A 177 5.81 -5.07 -23.71
CA ALA A 177 5.38 -6.27 -23.02
C ALA A 177 6.50 -7.30 -22.82
N ILE A 178 6.39 -8.06 -21.71
CA ILE A 178 7.09 -9.33 -21.47
C ILE A 178 6.00 -10.40 -21.41
N GLU A 179 5.77 -11.11 -22.53
CA GLU A 179 4.59 -11.98 -22.70
C GLU A 179 4.63 -13.26 -21.85
N ASP A 180 5.79 -13.71 -21.41
CA ASP A 180 6.00 -14.83 -20.49
C ASP A 180 5.97 -14.43 -19.01
N ASP A 181 5.89 -13.12 -18.70
CA ASP A 181 5.73 -12.60 -17.35
C ASP A 181 4.27 -12.26 -17.07
N THR A 182 3.65 -13.01 -16.18
CA THR A 182 2.24 -12.87 -15.82
C THR A 182 2.05 -12.86 -14.32
N CYS A 183 0.93 -12.32 -13.86
CA CYS A 183 0.52 -12.44 -12.46
C CYS A 183 -0.12 -13.82 -12.22
N PRO A 184 0.22 -14.55 -11.14
CA PRO A 184 -0.33 -15.89 -10.87
C PRO A 184 -1.85 -15.96 -10.75
N TRP A 185 -2.49 -14.93 -10.20
CA TRP A 185 -3.95 -14.87 -10.01
C TRP A 185 -4.67 -14.02 -11.06
N ASN A 186 -3.94 -13.27 -11.89
CA ASN A 186 -4.50 -12.36 -12.86
C ASN A 186 -3.90 -12.59 -14.25
N ALA A 187 -4.64 -13.27 -15.11
CA ALA A 187 -4.14 -13.73 -16.40
C ALA A 187 -4.30 -12.73 -17.55
N PHE A 188 -4.85 -11.53 -17.35
CA PHE A 188 -5.11 -10.58 -18.44
C PHE A 188 -4.04 -9.50 -18.62
N MET A 189 -2.98 -9.51 -17.78
CA MET A 189 -1.83 -8.60 -17.90
C MET A 189 -0.57 -9.36 -18.29
N TYR A 190 0.33 -8.71 -19.01
CA TYR A 190 1.72 -9.10 -19.21
C TYR A 190 2.63 -8.18 -18.42
N GLY A 191 3.81 -8.65 -18.03
CA GLY A 191 4.84 -7.80 -17.45
C GLY A 191 5.32 -6.72 -18.41
N VAL A 192 5.97 -5.69 -17.87
CA VAL A 192 6.47 -4.55 -18.65
C VAL A 192 8.00 -4.51 -18.65
N GLN A 193 8.59 -4.39 -19.81
CA GLN A 193 10.04 -4.35 -19.99
C GLN A 193 10.66 -3.11 -19.33
N PRO A 194 11.80 -3.24 -18.62
CA PRO A 194 12.55 -2.11 -18.07
C PRO A 194 13.30 -1.36 -19.19
N ALA A 195 12.54 -0.82 -20.13
CA ALA A 195 13.01 -0.16 -21.33
C ALA A 195 12.25 1.17 -21.56
N PRO A 196 12.69 2.06 -22.47
CA PRO A 196 11.97 3.28 -22.79
C PRO A 196 10.51 3.07 -23.21
N SER A 197 10.17 1.95 -23.86
CA SER A 197 8.79 1.57 -24.21
C SER A 197 7.95 1.26 -22.97
N GLY A 198 8.50 0.52 -22.00
CA GLY A 198 7.82 0.22 -20.73
C GLY A 198 7.62 1.47 -19.88
N GLN A 199 8.64 2.35 -19.76
CA GLN A 199 8.49 3.62 -19.08
C GLN A 199 7.43 4.50 -19.76
N ALA A 200 7.37 4.51 -21.10
CA ALA A 200 6.36 5.25 -21.85
C ALA A 200 4.95 4.73 -21.56
N TYR A 201 4.78 3.42 -21.40
CA TYR A 201 3.48 2.85 -21.00
C TYR A 201 3.06 3.33 -19.61
N TYR A 202 3.92 3.21 -18.58
CA TYR A 202 3.62 3.70 -17.24
C TYR A 202 3.37 5.21 -17.23
N ASN A 203 4.15 5.99 -17.97
CA ASN A 203 3.90 7.44 -18.13
C ASN A 203 2.50 7.71 -18.69
N SER A 204 2.04 6.93 -19.67
CA SER A 204 0.74 7.12 -20.32
C SER A 204 -0.42 6.86 -19.36
N ILE A 205 -0.36 5.80 -18.54
CA ILE A 205 -1.43 5.50 -17.57
C ILE A 205 -1.40 6.48 -16.39
N SER A 206 -0.24 6.80 -15.84
CA SER A 206 -0.12 7.76 -14.74
C SER A 206 -0.61 9.16 -15.14
N THR A 207 -0.31 9.60 -16.37
CA THR A 207 -0.85 10.86 -16.90
C THR A 207 -2.39 10.83 -16.98
N LEU A 208 -2.97 9.72 -17.44
CA LEU A 208 -4.42 9.55 -17.49
C LEU A 208 -5.05 9.63 -16.09
N TYR A 209 -4.47 8.93 -15.10
CA TYR A 209 -4.97 8.93 -13.74
C TYR A 209 -4.82 10.31 -13.06
N ALA A 210 -3.73 11.01 -13.33
CA ALA A 210 -3.56 12.39 -12.89
C ALA A 210 -4.63 13.34 -13.48
N GLN A 211 -4.97 13.18 -14.77
CA GLN A 211 -6.05 13.92 -15.43
C GLN A 211 -7.43 13.61 -14.82
N TRP A 212 -7.66 12.38 -14.36
CA TRP A 212 -8.88 12.01 -13.64
C TRP A 212 -8.94 12.58 -12.23
N GLY A 213 -7.84 13.06 -11.70
CA GLY A 213 -7.80 13.57 -10.32
C GLY A 213 -7.53 12.51 -9.27
N VAL A 214 -6.88 11.40 -9.63
CA VAL A 214 -6.50 10.34 -8.68
C VAL A 214 -5.45 10.86 -7.70
N ASP A 215 -5.62 10.57 -6.41
CA ASP A 215 -4.73 10.95 -5.29
C ASP A 215 -4.04 9.73 -4.65
N PHE A 216 -4.50 8.52 -4.97
CA PHE A 216 -4.01 7.28 -4.40
C PHE A 216 -4.08 6.15 -5.42
N ILE A 217 -3.00 5.39 -5.57
CA ILE A 217 -2.94 4.20 -6.41
C ILE A 217 -2.52 3.00 -5.56
N LYS A 218 -3.39 1.97 -5.48
CA LYS A 218 -3.02 0.62 -5.03
C LYS A 218 -2.57 -0.17 -6.25
N ALA A 219 -1.28 -0.47 -6.34
CA ALA A 219 -0.71 -1.28 -7.42
C ALA A 219 -0.50 -2.71 -6.94
N ASP A 220 -1.15 -3.65 -7.59
CA ASP A 220 -1.14 -5.06 -7.21
C ASP A 220 -0.21 -5.91 -8.08
N CYS A 221 0.12 -7.12 -7.57
CA CYS A 221 1.04 -8.08 -8.19
C CYS A 221 2.46 -7.53 -8.42
N ILE A 222 2.93 -6.63 -7.55
CA ILE A 222 4.20 -5.90 -7.74
C ILE A 222 5.14 -5.99 -6.54
N ALA A 223 4.61 -6.09 -5.31
CA ALA A 223 5.40 -6.10 -4.09
C ALA A 223 5.83 -7.49 -3.63
N ASP A 224 5.14 -8.53 -4.12
CA ASP A 224 5.50 -9.94 -3.96
C ASP A 224 4.82 -10.81 -5.04
N HIS A 225 5.17 -12.10 -5.15
CA HIS A 225 4.57 -13.15 -6.00
C HIS A 225 4.67 -12.94 -7.54
N PRO A 226 5.81 -12.50 -8.10
CA PRO A 226 7.10 -12.14 -7.53
C PRO A 226 7.27 -10.62 -7.32
N TYR A 227 8.28 -10.23 -6.53
CA TYR A 227 8.69 -8.84 -6.38
C TYR A 227 9.19 -8.26 -7.71
N LYS A 228 8.67 -7.10 -8.12
CA LYS A 228 8.90 -6.46 -9.42
C LYS A 228 9.52 -5.07 -9.29
N ALA A 229 10.79 -5.04 -8.87
CA ALA A 229 11.53 -3.78 -8.62
C ALA A 229 11.51 -2.80 -9.80
N ASP A 230 11.76 -3.29 -11.02
CA ASP A 230 11.82 -2.42 -12.21
C ASP A 230 10.45 -1.82 -12.55
N GLU A 231 9.38 -2.60 -12.47
CA GLU A 231 8.03 -2.10 -12.73
C GLU A 231 7.59 -1.11 -11.63
N MET A 232 7.88 -1.41 -10.37
CA MET A 232 7.62 -0.50 -9.24
C MET A 232 8.36 0.83 -9.42
N ARG A 233 9.62 0.77 -9.82
CA ARG A 233 10.43 1.96 -10.12
C ARG A 233 9.84 2.76 -11.28
N MET A 234 9.48 2.11 -12.40
CA MET A 234 8.88 2.78 -13.55
C MET A 234 7.56 3.45 -13.21
N LEU A 235 6.71 2.77 -12.42
CA LEU A 235 5.43 3.31 -11.94
C LEU A 235 5.66 4.53 -11.02
N ALA A 236 6.55 4.40 -10.02
CA ALA A 236 6.87 5.51 -9.12
C ALA A 236 7.44 6.74 -9.87
N LEU A 237 8.32 6.52 -10.87
CA LEU A 237 8.83 7.58 -11.73
C LEU A 237 7.72 8.24 -12.54
N SER A 238 6.82 7.45 -13.13
CA SER A 238 5.73 7.96 -13.95
C SER A 238 4.73 8.80 -13.13
N ILE A 239 4.45 8.39 -11.89
CA ILE A 239 3.62 9.17 -10.95
C ILE A 239 4.29 10.51 -10.65
N ARG A 240 5.58 10.51 -10.30
CA ARG A 240 6.34 11.75 -10.03
C ARG A 240 6.38 12.70 -11.23
N TYR A 241 6.43 12.13 -12.44
CA TYR A 241 6.44 12.89 -13.68
C TYR A 241 5.14 13.66 -13.95
N THR A 242 4.02 13.22 -13.37
CA THR A 242 2.73 13.93 -13.52
C THR A 242 2.63 15.22 -12.70
N GLU A 243 3.57 15.45 -11.78
CA GLU A 243 3.55 16.56 -10.80
C GLU A 243 2.31 16.59 -9.88
N ARG A 244 1.43 15.57 -9.97
CA ARG A 244 0.30 15.40 -9.06
C ARG A 244 0.73 14.64 -7.81
N ASP A 245 0.23 15.07 -6.66
CA ASP A 245 0.41 14.38 -5.38
C ASP A 245 -0.42 13.08 -5.37
N ILE A 246 0.19 11.96 -5.71
CA ILE A 246 -0.43 10.64 -5.69
C ILE A 246 0.35 9.74 -4.74
N VAL A 247 -0.33 9.20 -3.72
CA VAL A 247 0.21 8.19 -2.82
C VAL A 247 0.26 6.85 -3.56
N LEU A 248 1.41 6.20 -3.55
CA LEU A 248 1.58 4.86 -4.10
C LEU A 248 1.57 3.83 -2.97
N SER A 249 0.60 2.93 -3.02
CA SER A 249 0.49 1.72 -2.22
C SER A 249 0.82 0.51 -3.09
N VAL A 250 1.66 -0.41 -2.62
CA VAL A 250 2.03 -1.60 -3.38
C VAL A 250 1.66 -2.89 -2.64
N SER A 251 1.07 -3.82 -3.38
CA SER A 251 0.54 -5.11 -2.91
C SER A 251 0.83 -6.24 -3.92
N PRO A 252 0.55 -7.52 -3.61
CA PRO A 252 0.27 -8.03 -2.28
C PRO A 252 1.54 -8.14 -1.43
N GLY A 253 1.41 -8.65 -0.20
CA GLY A 253 2.55 -9.09 0.60
C GLY A 253 2.73 -10.61 0.55
N PRO A 254 3.61 -11.13 1.42
CA PRO A 254 4.48 -10.34 2.30
C PRO A 254 5.72 -9.79 1.56
N THR A 255 5.84 -8.49 1.41
CA THR A 255 7.09 -7.90 0.92
C THR A 255 8.26 -8.41 1.75
N SER A 256 9.32 -8.92 1.11
CA SER A 256 10.50 -9.40 1.82
C SER A 256 11.24 -8.27 2.52
N LEU A 257 11.73 -8.53 3.75
CA LEU A 257 12.55 -7.57 4.50
C LEU A 257 13.85 -7.16 3.76
N GLU A 258 14.36 -8.00 2.88
CA GLU A 258 15.52 -7.65 2.05
C GLU A 258 15.25 -6.50 1.07
N HIS A 259 13.98 -6.32 0.70
CA HIS A 259 13.50 -5.23 -0.16
C HIS A 259 13.01 -4.00 0.61
N ALA A 260 13.06 -4.02 1.96
CA ALA A 260 12.48 -2.96 2.80
C ALA A 260 12.96 -1.55 2.43
N LYS A 261 14.26 -1.40 2.17
CA LYS A 261 14.80 -0.11 1.75
C LYS A 261 14.31 0.28 0.35
N GLU A 262 14.38 -0.63 -0.60
CA GLU A 262 14.02 -0.35 -1.99
C GLU A 262 12.54 0.00 -2.11
N VAL A 263 11.64 -0.78 -1.51
CA VAL A 263 10.20 -0.49 -1.56
C VAL A 263 9.87 0.86 -0.91
N SER A 264 10.56 1.21 0.19
CA SER A 264 10.37 2.52 0.85
C SER A 264 10.91 3.70 0.02
N ASP A 265 11.86 3.47 -0.90
CA ASP A 265 12.34 4.50 -1.84
C ASP A 265 11.29 4.81 -2.94
N TYR A 266 10.40 3.86 -3.25
CA TYR A 266 9.43 3.98 -4.34
C TYR A 266 8.00 4.28 -3.87
N ALA A 267 7.51 3.60 -2.82
CA ALA A 267 6.13 3.64 -2.37
C ALA A 267 5.96 4.35 -1.02
N GLU A 268 4.81 4.95 -0.79
CA GLU A 268 4.42 5.53 0.50
C GLU A 268 3.91 4.47 1.47
N MET A 269 3.33 3.37 0.98
CA MET A 269 2.96 2.21 1.80
C MET A 269 3.11 0.91 1.00
N TRP A 270 3.35 -0.19 1.72
CA TRP A 270 3.54 -1.52 1.12
C TRP A 270 3.06 -2.62 2.05
N ARG A 271 2.44 -3.65 1.46
CA ARG A 271 1.92 -4.80 2.17
C ARG A 271 3.02 -5.65 2.80
N ILE A 272 2.87 -5.93 4.08
CA ILE A 272 3.83 -6.75 4.84
C ILE A 272 3.34 -8.17 5.10
N SER A 273 2.11 -8.49 4.70
CA SER A 273 1.48 -9.79 4.85
C SER A 273 0.74 -10.19 3.57
N ASP A 274 0.42 -11.46 3.44
CA ASP A 274 -0.64 -11.92 2.53
C ASP A 274 -1.98 -11.26 2.88
N ASP A 275 -3.03 -11.53 2.10
CA ASP A 275 -4.34 -10.91 2.31
C ASP A 275 -4.89 -11.20 3.70
N PHE A 276 -5.11 -10.14 4.46
CA PHE A 276 -5.65 -10.20 5.80
C PHE A 276 -7.19 -10.23 5.76
N TRP A 277 -7.75 -11.21 6.48
CA TRP A 277 -9.20 -11.37 6.59
C TRP A 277 -9.67 -11.53 8.03
N ASP A 278 -10.98 -11.52 8.20
CA ASP A 278 -11.70 -11.48 9.47
C ASP A 278 -11.72 -12.81 10.24
N HIS A 279 -10.52 -13.34 10.55
CA HIS A 279 -10.36 -14.53 11.38
C HIS A 279 -9.16 -14.40 12.33
N TRP A 280 -9.17 -15.20 13.40
CA TRP A 280 -8.09 -15.17 14.39
C TRP A 280 -6.85 -15.93 13.94
N GLY A 281 -7.01 -17.22 13.72
CA GLY A 281 -5.93 -18.15 13.37
C GLY A 281 -5.97 -18.57 11.90
N PRO A 282 -5.07 -19.44 11.43
CA PRO A 282 -5.02 -19.88 10.04
C PRO A 282 -6.28 -20.68 9.65
N LEU A 283 -6.73 -20.51 8.40
CA LEU A 283 -7.83 -21.27 7.80
C LEU A 283 -7.26 -22.35 6.87
N ALA A 284 -7.71 -23.61 7.07
CA ALA A 284 -7.20 -24.74 6.29
C ALA A 284 -7.66 -24.72 4.82
N ASP A 285 -8.81 -24.16 4.55
CA ASP A 285 -9.44 -24.02 3.21
C ASP A 285 -9.01 -22.73 2.47
N LYS A 286 -8.42 -21.77 3.19
CA LYS A 286 -7.90 -20.53 2.63
C LYS A 286 -6.47 -20.28 3.13
N PRO A 287 -5.47 -21.09 2.74
CA PRO A 287 -4.10 -21.02 3.28
C PRO A 287 -3.38 -19.71 2.90
N TRP A 288 -3.87 -18.97 1.89
CA TRP A 288 -3.39 -17.65 1.48
C TRP A 288 -3.91 -16.52 2.39
N SER A 289 -4.97 -16.79 3.14
CA SER A 289 -5.60 -15.80 4.02
C SER A 289 -4.87 -15.69 5.35
N GLN A 290 -4.60 -14.48 5.79
CA GLN A 290 -3.89 -14.21 7.04
C GLN A 290 -4.83 -13.64 8.10
N GLY A 291 -4.80 -14.24 9.32
CA GLY A 291 -5.60 -13.80 10.46
C GLY A 291 -4.79 -12.94 11.45
N ILE A 292 -5.49 -12.41 12.47
CA ILE A 292 -4.91 -11.47 13.45
C ILE A 292 -3.68 -12.07 14.16
N ARG A 293 -3.73 -13.36 14.53
CA ARG A 293 -2.66 -14.03 15.31
C ARG A 293 -1.30 -13.95 14.60
N ALA A 294 -1.28 -14.10 13.28
CA ALA A 294 -0.05 -14.06 12.49
C ALA A 294 0.51 -12.62 12.34
N GLN A 295 -0.34 -11.60 12.40
CA GLN A 295 0.09 -10.21 12.25
C GLN A 295 0.99 -9.73 13.40
N PHE A 296 0.93 -10.35 14.59
CA PHE A 296 1.84 -10.00 15.69
C PHE A 296 3.31 -10.23 15.33
N ASP A 297 3.61 -11.39 14.74
CA ASP A 297 4.98 -11.73 14.33
C ASP A 297 5.42 -10.88 13.11
N THR A 298 4.50 -10.63 12.19
CA THR A 298 4.75 -9.83 10.99
C THR A 298 5.03 -8.37 11.38
N ALA A 299 4.17 -7.76 12.19
CA ALA A 299 4.34 -6.40 12.68
C ALA A 299 5.65 -6.24 13.48
N ALA A 300 6.00 -7.24 14.33
CA ALA A 300 7.24 -7.19 15.11
C ALA A 300 8.49 -7.14 14.22
N LYS A 301 8.52 -7.89 13.11
CA LYS A 301 9.62 -7.88 12.14
C LYS A 301 9.76 -6.53 11.42
N TRP A 302 8.64 -5.86 11.15
CA TRP A 302 8.60 -4.61 10.40
C TRP A 302 8.66 -3.35 11.28
N ALA A 303 8.58 -3.47 12.60
CA ALA A 303 8.48 -2.33 13.54
C ALA A 303 9.57 -1.26 13.38
N SER A 304 10.79 -1.65 12.99
CA SER A 304 11.94 -0.75 12.83
C SER A 304 12.03 -0.08 11.44
N PHE A 305 11.16 -0.45 10.49
CA PHE A 305 11.25 0.02 9.11
C PHE A 305 10.33 1.22 8.80
N HIS A 306 9.61 1.70 9.78
CA HIS A 306 8.82 2.92 9.62
C HIS A 306 9.72 4.15 9.57
N VAL A 307 9.49 4.99 8.57
CA VAL A 307 10.03 6.33 8.51
C VAL A 307 8.91 7.30 8.12
N PRO A 308 8.95 8.58 8.51
CA PRO A 308 7.91 9.53 8.15
C PRO A 308 7.63 9.51 6.63
N GLY A 309 6.36 9.34 6.28
CA GLY A 309 5.93 9.26 4.89
C GLY A 309 6.09 7.88 4.23
N ARG A 310 6.48 6.84 4.99
CA ARG A 310 6.75 5.48 4.50
C ARG A 310 6.24 4.46 5.51
N TRP A 311 5.22 3.69 5.11
CA TRP A 311 4.42 2.91 6.05
C TRP A 311 4.32 1.44 5.65
N PRO A 312 4.89 0.52 6.45
CA PRO A 312 4.55 -0.90 6.36
C PRO A 312 3.06 -1.10 6.64
N ASP A 313 2.36 -1.78 5.74
CA ASP A 313 0.91 -1.92 5.71
C ASP A 313 0.51 -3.35 6.13
N ALA A 314 -0.16 -3.47 7.27
CA ALA A 314 -0.67 -4.74 7.78
C ALA A 314 -2.01 -5.16 7.13
N ASP A 315 -2.42 -4.46 6.07
CA ASP A 315 -3.63 -4.65 5.28
C ASP A 315 -4.88 -3.96 5.84
N MET A 316 -5.97 -4.13 5.11
CA MET A 316 -7.26 -3.50 5.38
C MET A 316 -7.88 -4.00 6.68
N LEU A 317 -8.86 -3.24 7.16
CA LEU A 317 -9.64 -3.53 8.37
C LEU A 317 -10.98 -4.15 7.95
N PRO A 318 -11.17 -5.47 8.02
CA PRO A 318 -12.41 -6.15 7.65
C PRO A 318 -13.47 -5.98 8.75
N LEU A 319 -13.99 -4.75 8.91
CA LEU A 319 -14.97 -4.35 9.93
C LEU A 319 -16.33 -4.09 9.31
N GLY A 320 -17.41 -4.40 10.06
CA GLY A 320 -18.78 -4.12 9.67
C GLY A 320 -19.37 -5.17 8.75
N HIS A 321 -20.19 -4.74 7.77
CA HIS A 321 -20.94 -5.60 6.84
C HIS A 321 -20.26 -5.71 5.48
N PHE A 322 -20.34 -6.90 4.86
CA PHE A 322 -19.84 -7.20 3.52
C PHE A 322 -20.99 -7.71 2.65
N PRO A 323 -21.66 -6.87 1.85
CA PRO A 323 -22.78 -7.29 1.00
C PRO A 323 -22.38 -8.20 -0.15
N HIS A 324 -21.14 -8.11 -0.64
CA HIS A 324 -20.56 -8.94 -1.69
C HIS A 324 -19.07 -9.19 -1.38
N PRO A 325 -18.77 -10.08 -0.41
CA PRO A 325 -17.42 -10.25 0.11
C PRO A 325 -16.38 -10.53 -0.99
N GLY A 326 -15.26 -9.81 -0.95
CA GLY A 326 -14.17 -9.97 -1.94
C GLY A 326 -13.47 -11.34 -1.85
N ASP A 327 -13.54 -12.01 -0.68
CA ASP A 327 -13.06 -13.39 -0.48
C ASP A 327 -14.09 -14.44 -0.92
N GLY A 328 -15.24 -14.00 -1.44
CA GLY A 328 -16.34 -14.83 -1.90
C GLY A 328 -17.35 -15.19 -0.81
N GLY A 329 -18.44 -15.85 -1.22
CA GLY A 329 -19.50 -16.24 -0.32
C GLY A 329 -20.72 -15.31 -0.34
N GLU A 330 -21.60 -15.50 0.65
CA GLU A 330 -22.82 -14.72 0.82
C GLU A 330 -22.56 -13.45 1.65
N ALA A 331 -23.49 -12.50 1.56
CA ALA A 331 -23.48 -11.30 2.38
C ALA A 331 -23.38 -11.65 3.87
N ARG A 332 -22.51 -10.98 4.60
CA ARG A 332 -22.21 -11.27 6.01
C ARG A 332 -21.66 -10.07 6.76
N ASP A 333 -21.72 -10.12 8.06
CA ASP A 333 -20.95 -9.25 8.95
C ASP A 333 -19.56 -9.85 9.18
N THR A 334 -18.63 -9.05 9.69
CA THR A 334 -17.31 -9.53 10.10
C THR A 334 -17.42 -10.69 11.08
N HIS A 335 -16.61 -11.72 10.90
CA HIS A 335 -16.55 -12.88 11.80
C HIS A 335 -15.78 -12.59 13.10
N LEU A 336 -15.04 -11.47 13.17
CA LEU A 336 -14.30 -11.10 14.35
C LEU A 336 -15.24 -10.74 15.52
N THR A 337 -15.01 -11.33 16.68
CA THR A 337 -15.65 -10.90 17.91
C THR A 337 -15.27 -9.44 18.24
N HIS A 338 -16.04 -8.77 19.09
CA HIS A 338 -15.71 -7.40 19.52
C HIS A 338 -14.31 -7.30 20.18
N ASP A 339 -13.90 -8.33 20.92
CA ASP A 339 -12.55 -8.36 21.53
C ASP A 339 -11.46 -8.47 20.46
N GLU A 340 -11.66 -9.28 19.42
CA GLU A 340 -10.73 -9.43 18.30
C GLU A 340 -10.67 -8.15 17.43
N GLN A 341 -11.81 -7.49 17.20
CA GLN A 341 -11.85 -6.21 16.52
C GLN A 341 -11.06 -5.12 17.28
N LEU A 342 -11.19 -5.05 18.62
CA LEU A 342 -10.38 -4.17 19.45
C LEU A 342 -8.89 -4.55 19.38
N THR A 343 -8.57 -5.83 19.39
CA THR A 343 -7.20 -6.34 19.31
C THR A 343 -6.56 -5.99 17.97
N MET A 344 -7.27 -6.14 16.87
CA MET A 344 -6.82 -5.70 15.55
C MET A 344 -6.56 -4.18 15.54
N MET A 345 -7.53 -3.36 15.98
CA MET A 345 -7.36 -1.90 16.03
C MET A 345 -6.18 -1.48 16.90
N ASN A 346 -6.00 -2.10 18.07
CA ASN A 346 -4.87 -1.81 18.96
C ASN A 346 -3.52 -2.17 18.33
N LEU A 347 -3.44 -3.31 17.61
CA LEU A 347 -2.21 -3.72 16.94
C LEU A 347 -1.89 -2.78 15.77
N TRP A 348 -2.87 -2.47 14.89
CA TRP A 348 -2.65 -1.54 13.78
C TRP A 348 -2.22 -0.15 14.29
N CYS A 349 -2.91 0.37 15.30
CA CYS A 349 -2.60 1.69 15.84
C CYS A 349 -1.23 1.75 16.55
N ILE A 350 -0.89 0.76 17.40
CA ILE A 350 0.40 0.79 18.10
C ILE A 350 1.58 0.51 17.16
N PHE A 351 1.36 -0.29 16.11
CA PHE A 351 2.32 -0.55 15.04
C PHE A 351 2.43 0.63 14.06
N GLN A 352 1.38 1.47 13.95
CA GLN A 352 1.21 2.55 12.97
C GLN A 352 1.12 2.02 11.53
N SER A 353 0.25 1.03 11.31
CA SER A 353 -0.16 0.59 9.98
C SER A 353 -1.14 1.59 9.37
N PRO A 354 -1.15 1.81 8.06
CA PRO A 354 -2.28 2.45 7.41
C PRO A 354 -3.63 1.86 7.86
N LEU A 355 -4.63 2.73 8.07
CA LEU A 355 -5.97 2.32 8.49
C LEU A 355 -6.92 2.42 7.29
N ILE A 356 -7.12 1.32 6.58
CA ILE A 356 -8.00 1.24 5.41
C ILE A 356 -9.16 0.31 5.71
N VAL A 357 -10.37 0.86 5.90
CA VAL A 357 -11.56 0.06 6.20
C VAL A 357 -12.07 -0.64 4.95
N GLY A 358 -12.44 -1.92 5.08
CA GLY A 358 -12.99 -2.73 3.98
C GLY A 358 -14.52 -2.87 4.00
N GLY A 359 -15.18 -2.64 5.14
CA GLY A 359 -16.63 -2.83 5.28
C GLY A 359 -17.50 -1.80 4.56
N ASP A 360 -18.77 -2.12 4.36
CA ASP A 360 -19.79 -1.21 3.78
C ASP A 360 -20.15 -0.10 4.78
N LEU A 361 -19.49 1.03 4.67
CA LEU A 361 -19.62 2.14 5.62
C LEU A 361 -21.05 2.70 5.75
N PRO A 362 -21.85 2.84 4.68
CA PRO A 362 -23.24 3.28 4.81
C PRO A 362 -24.12 2.43 5.74
N THR A 363 -23.76 1.17 5.94
CA THR A 363 -24.47 0.24 6.83
C THR A 363 -23.76 -0.01 8.15
N ALA A 364 -22.67 0.72 8.43
CA ALA A 364 -21.89 0.56 9.66
C ALA A 364 -22.76 0.78 10.91
N ASP A 365 -22.67 -0.15 11.85
CA ASP A 365 -23.32 -0.06 13.14
C ASP A 365 -22.63 0.92 14.11
N ASP A 366 -23.25 1.17 15.26
CA ASP A 366 -22.70 2.06 16.29
C ASP A 366 -21.36 1.55 16.84
N TRP A 367 -21.15 0.24 16.88
CA TRP A 367 -19.90 -0.35 17.34
C TRP A 367 -18.76 -0.09 16.36
N THR A 368 -18.97 -0.39 15.09
CA THR A 368 -18.00 -0.12 14.02
C THR A 368 -17.68 1.38 13.95
N THR A 369 -18.71 2.23 14.01
CA THR A 369 -18.51 3.69 14.03
C THR A 369 -17.66 4.12 15.22
N LYS A 370 -17.90 3.57 16.43
CA LYS A 370 -17.11 3.87 17.62
C LYS A 370 -15.64 3.44 17.49
N LEU A 371 -15.38 2.29 16.89
CA LEU A 371 -14.00 1.83 16.64
C LEU A 371 -13.25 2.83 15.77
N LEU A 372 -13.89 3.34 14.72
CA LEU A 372 -13.30 4.21 13.70
C LEU A 372 -13.25 5.70 14.09
N THR A 373 -13.84 6.10 15.22
CA THR A 373 -13.96 7.50 15.60
C THR A 373 -13.40 7.83 17.00
N ASN A 374 -12.68 6.89 17.64
CA ASN A 374 -12.02 7.16 18.91
C ASN A 374 -10.75 8.02 18.68
N PRO A 375 -10.75 9.31 19.05
CA PRO A 375 -9.63 10.21 18.76
C PRO A 375 -8.37 9.85 19.55
N GLU A 376 -8.48 9.27 20.75
CA GLU A 376 -7.33 8.89 21.56
C GLU A 376 -6.62 7.67 20.98
N VAL A 377 -7.35 6.71 20.44
CA VAL A 377 -6.79 5.52 19.77
C VAL A 377 -6.18 5.90 18.41
N ILE A 378 -6.86 6.73 17.62
CA ILE A 378 -6.35 7.25 16.34
C ILE A 378 -5.06 8.06 16.57
N ALA A 379 -4.94 8.81 17.67
CA ALA A 379 -3.72 9.54 17.99
C ALA A 379 -2.51 8.61 18.21
N VAL A 380 -2.70 7.37 18.69
CA VAL A 380 -1.62 6.38 18.79
C VAL A 380 -1.07 6.01 17.41
N ASP A 381 -1.94 5.88 16.43
CA ASP A 381 -1.55 5.62 15.05
C ASP A 381 -0.90 6.82 14.38
N GLN A 382 -1.52 7.99 14.51
CA GLN A 382 -1.17 9.18 13.72
C GLN A 382 -0.05 10.02 14.35
N HIS A 383 0.13 9.98 15.70
CA HIS A 383 0.97 10.90 16.46
C HIS A 383 1.87 10.21 17.47
N ALA A 384 2.41 9.04 17.09
CA ALA A 384 3.38 8.34 17.93
C ALA A 384 4.68 8.03 17.17
N SER A 385 5.69 7.60 17.92
CA SER A 385 6.99 7.19 17.40
C SER A 385 7.62 6.11 18.29
N GLY A 386 8.71 5.48 17.82
CA GLY A 386 9.48 4.53 18.64
C GLY A 386 8.69 3.29 19.05
N ARG A 387 7.76 2.84 18.19
CA ARG A 387 6.97 1.61 18.38
C ARG A 387 7.86 0.39 18.43
N LYS A 388 7.57 -0.49 19.37
CA LYS A 388 8.26 -1.79 19.46
C LYS A 388 7.50 -2.77 20.34
N PRO A 389 7.58 -4.10 20.04
CA PRO A 389 7.20 -5.12 21.01
C PRO A 389 8.25 -5.16 22.14
N VAL A 390 7.79 -5.22 23.38
CA VAL A 390 8.64 -5.31 24.59
C VAL A 390 8.41 -6.60 25.36
N VAL A 391 7.30 -7.28 25.13
CA VAL A 391 7.01 -8.64 25.57
C VAL A 391 6.47 -9.43 24.38
N THR A 392 7.03 -10.60 24.10
CA THR A 392 6.66 -11.47 22.98
C THR A 392 6.62 -12.93 23.44
N ASN A 393 5.58 -13.28 24.20
CA ASN A 393 5.35 -14.66 24.62
C ASN A 393 4.33 -15.33 23.67
N GLU A 394 4.18 -16.64 23.76
CA GLU A 394 3.16 -17.37 22.99
C GLU A 394 1.74 -16.96 23.36
N THR A 395 1.51 -16.56 24.61
CA THR A 395 0.19 -16.27 25.18
C THR A 395 -0.10 -14.81 25.39
N ASP A 396 0.92 -13.95 25.41
CA ASP A 396 0.76 -12.53 25.67
C ASP A 396 1.84 -11.70 24.95
N VAL A 397 1.42 -10.57 24.44
CA VAL A 397 2.30 -9.60 23.77
C VAL A 397 2.06 -8.22 24.38
N VAL A 398 3.13 -7.43 24.54
CA VAL A 398 3.03 -6.02 24.92
C VAL A 398 3.84 -5.18 23.96
N TRP A 399 3.24 -4.11 23.48
CA TRP A 399 3.89 -3.08 22.67
C TRP A 399 3.96 -1.76 23.40
N THR A 400 4.99 -0.99 23.11
CA THR A 400 5.11 0.39 23.57
C THR A 400 5.41 1.32 22.40
N SER A 401 4.94 2.57 22.50
CA SER A 401 5.34 3.68 21.65
C SER A 401 5.33 4.98 22.45
N LYS A 402 5.77 6.08 21.85
CA LYS A 402 5.84 7.39 22.51
C LYS A 402 4.98 8.40 21.77
N PRO A 403 4.13 9.18 22.45
CA PRO A 403 3.49 10.34 21.85
C PRO A 403 4.53 11.32 21.26
N GLU A 404 4.20 12.01 20.18
CA GLU A 404 5.07 13.00 19.54
C GLU A 404 5.43 14.17 20.48
N ASP A 405 4.54 14.53 21.41
CA ASP A 405 4.78 15.55 22.42
C ASP A 405 5.74 15.10 23.53
N GLY A 406 6.19 13.86 23.50
CA GLY A 406 7.13 13.25 24.43
C GLY A 406 6.58 12.97 25.83
N ARG A 407 5.29 13.20 26.09
CA ARG A 407 4.67 13.02 27.41
C ARG A 407 4.19 11.60 27.64
N GLY A 408 4.99 10.83 28.36
CA GLY A 408 4.63 9.46 28.74
C GLY A 408 4.84 8.44 27.63
N TYR A 409 4.04 7.37 27.67
CA TYR A 409 4.13 6.24 26.75
C TYR A 409 2.73 5.71 26.44
N TYR A 410 2.54 5.18 25.21
CA TYR A 410 1.44 4.30 24.92
C TYR A 410 1.86 2.87 25.21
N VAL A 411 0.96 2.08 25.77
CA VAL A 411 1.15 0.67 26.12
C VAL A 411 -0.04 -0.13 25.66
N ALA A 412 0.17 -1.06 24.73
CA ALA A 412 -0.84 -2.00 24.26
C ALA A 412 -0.52 -3.39 24.81
N VAL A 413 -1.50 -4.02 25.48
CA VAL A 413 -1.38 -5.36 26.07
C VAL A 413 -2.37 -6.29 25.39
N PHE A 414 -1.90 -7.47 24.96
CA PHE A 414 -2.66 -8.43 24.18
C PHE A 414 -2.65 -9.80 24.84
N ASN A 415 -3.82 -10.43 24.99
CA ASN A 415 -3.97 -11.82 25.33
C ASN A 415 -4.15 -12.63 24.05
N LEU A 416 -3.17 -13.46 23.71
CA LEU A 416 -3.19 -14.29 22.49
C LEU A 416 -3.71 -15.70 22.76
N SER A 417 -4.10 -16.01 24.00
CA SER A 417 -4.54 -17.35 24.42
C SER A 417 -6.05 -17.51 24.38
N GLU A 418 -6.49 -18.77 24.39
CA GLU A 418 -7.89 -19.19 24.45
C GLU A 418 -8.50 -19.12 25.87
N LYS A 419 -7.84 -18.43 26.82
CA LYS A 419 -8.26 -18.38 28.23
C LYS A 419 -8.18 -16.93 28.75
N ASP A 420 -9.01 -16.66 29.78
CA ASP A 420 -8.87 -15.44 30.57
C ASP A 420 -7.48 -15.37 31.19
N GLN A 421 -6.86 -14.20 31.11
CA GLN A 421 -5.57 -13.92 31.71
C GLN A 421 -5.63 -12.72 32.67
N THR A 422 -4.87 -12.84 33.78
CA THR A 422 -4.52 -11.68 34.62
C THR A 422 -3.02 -11.48 34.45
N LEU A 423 -2.67 -10.46 33.70
CA LEU A 423 -1.28 -10.13 33.35
C LEU A 423 -0.79 -8.99 34.24
N THR A 424 0.43 -9.12 34.74
CA THR A 424 1.05 -8.09 35.59
C THR A 424 2.47 -7.85 35.11
N TYR A 425 2.78 -6.58 34.86
CA TYR A 425 4.09 -6.16 34.37
C TYR A 425 4.64 -5.00 35.23
N ASP A 426 5.84 -5.18 35.76
CA ASP A 426 6.61 -4.05 36.25
C ASP A 426 6.97 -3.13 35.09
N TRP A 427 6.97 -1.82 35.31
CA TRP A 427 7.27 -0.83 34.25
C TRP A 427 8.62 -1.06 33.60
N THR A 428 9.62 -1.51 34.36
CA THR A 428 10.95 -1.84 33.83
C THR A 428 10.96 -3.03 32.88
N LYS A 429 10.03 -3.99 33.05
CA LYS A 429 9.85 -5.09 32.10
C LYS A 429 9.26 -4.60 30.77
N LEU A 430 8.52 -3.49 30.79
CA LEU A 430 8.01 -2.80 29.62
C LEU A 430 9.00 -1.77 29.03
N GLU A 431 10.26 -1.82 29.48
CA GLU A 431 11.32 -0.90 29.11
C GLU A 431 11.01 0.58 29.43
N LEU A 432 10.14 0.82 30.41
CA LEU A 432 9.85 2.13 30.95
C LEU A 432 10.67 2.38 32.22
N PRO A 433 11.04 3.64 32.52
CA PRO A 433 11.70 3.98 33.78
C PRO A 433 10.92 3.51 35.01
N LYS A 434 11.63 3.14 36.08
CA LYS A 434 10.98 2.79 37.35
C LYS A 434 10.37 4.06 37.98
N ALA A 435 9.05 4.12 38.01
CA ALA A 435 8.30 5.26 38.56
C ALA A 435 6.85 4.79 38.91
N THR A 436 6.12 5.67 39.59
CA THR A 436 4.66 5.57 39.61
C THR A 436 4.11 6.27 38.38
N TYR A 437 3.18 5.64 37.70
CA TYR A 437 2.55 6.20 36.50
C TYR A 437 1.07 6.44 36.72
N SER A 438 0.55 7.57 36.25
CA SER A 438 -0.88 7.69 35.99
C SER A 438 -1.23 6.87 34.75
N VAL A 439 -2.32 6.14 34.80
CA VAL A 439 -2.77 5.22 33.76
C VAL A 439 -4.13 5.70 33.23
N ARG A 440 -4.25 5.89 31.90
CA ARG A 440 -5.49 6.22 31.22
C ARG A 440 -5.83 5.15 30.20
N ASP A 441 -7.02 4.61 30.28
CA ASP A 441 -7.58 3.68 29.29
C ASP A 441 -8.14 4.49 28.11
N LEU A 442 -7.61 4.26 26.90
CA LEU A 442 -7.92 5.07 25.72
C LEU A 442 -9.26 4.70 25.09
N TRP A 443 -9.73 3.46 25.24
CA TRP A 443 -11.04 3.06 24.71
C TRP A 443 -12.22 3.61 25.53
N SER A 444 -12.08 3.58 26.84
CA SER A 444 -13.10 4.10 27.74
C SER A 444 -12.94 5.58 28.07
N ALA A 445 -11.82 6.19 27.67
CA ALA A 445 -11.40 7.56 28.01
C ALA A 445 -11.38 7.81 29.53
N LYS A 446 -11.00 6.80 30.33
CA LYS A 446 -11.02 6.84 31.79
C LYS A 446 -9.61 6.84 32.39
N ASP A 447 -9.44 7.70 33.37
CA ASP A 447 -8.26 7.66 34.24
C ASP A 447 -8.43 6.56 35.29
N LEU A 448 -7.49 5.61 35.32
CA LEU A 448 -7.53 4.45 36.22
C LEU A 448 -6.75 4.69 37.51
N GLY A 449 -6.16 5.89 37.66
CA GLY A 449 -5.34 6.27 38.83
C GLY A 449 -3.85 5.96 38.66
N ASP A 450 -3.13 6.02 39.76
CA ASP A 450 -1.69 5.85 39.81
C ASP A 450 -1.30 4.40 40.11
N ALA A 451 -0.31 3.88 39.40
CA ALA A 451 0.13 2.50 39.52
C ALA A 451 1.67 2.37 39.52
N THR A 452 2.20 1.45 40.34
CA THR A 452 3.61 1.08 40.37
C THR A 452 3.96 -0.09 39.45
N SER A 453 2.92 -0.78 38.93
CA SER A 453 2.99 -1.84 37.93
C SER A 453 1.69 -1.80 37.13
N LEU A 454 1.70 -2.34 35.91
CA LEU A 454 0.50 -2.49 35.09
C LEU A 454 -0.13 -3.86 35.36
N MET A 455 -1.38 -3.87 35.82
CA MET A 455 -2.16 -5.10 35.99
C MET A 455 -3.42 -5.00 35.10
N VAL A 456 -3.64 -6.01 34.26
CA VAL A 456 -4.78 -6.04 33.34
C VAL A 456 -5.40 -7.44 33.32
N LYS A 457 -6.74 -7.50 33.25
CA LYS A 457 -7.50 -8.73 33.05
C LYS A 457 -8.09 -8.73 31.66
N LEU A 458 -7.76 -9.73 30.87
CA LEU A 458 -8.16 -9.85 29.47
C LEU A 458 -8.82 -11.22 29.24
N ARG A 459 -9.97 -11.20 28.56
CA ARG A 459 -10.61 -12.38 28.01
C ARG A 459 -9.77 -12.99 26.88
N PRO A 460 -10.08 -14.18 26.36
CA PRO A 460 -9.44 -14.72 25.17
C PRO A 460 -9.45 -13.69 24.04
N HIS A 461 -8.31 -13.55 23.35
CA HIS A 461 -8.08 -12.65 22.21
C HIS A 461 -8.32 -11.16 22.50
N ALA A 462 -8.63 -10.77 23.75
CA ALA A 462 -8.85 -9.39 24.14
C ALA A 462 -7.54 -8.63 24.30
N SER A 463 -7.62 -7.31 24.22
CA SER A 463 -6.50 -6.40 24.45
C SER A 463 -6.92 -5.13 25.19
N ALA A 464 -5.93 -4.36 25.61
CA ALA A 464 -6.12 -3.04 26.21
C ALA A 464 -5.05 -2.06 25.71
N LEU A 465 -5.41 -0.79 25.60
CA LEU A 465 -4.53 0.26 25.12
C LEU A 465 -4.55 1.44 26.12
N TYR A 466 -3.38 1.79 26.62
CA TYR A 466 -3.22 2.77 27.67
C TYR A 466 -2.26 3.90 27.27
N TRP A 467 -2.52 5.08 27.80
CA TRP A 467 -1.54 6.14 27.92
C TRP A 467 -1.07 6.22 29.38
N VAL A 468 0.25 6.18 29.58
CA VAL A 468 0.86 6.17 30.91
C VAL A 468 1.87 7.31 31.04
N VAL A 469 1.77 8.08 32.14
CA VAL A 469 2.62 9.25 32.39
C VAL A 469 3.25 9.14 33.76
N ALA A 470 4.59 9.23 33.82
CA ALA A 470 5.31 9.19 35.09
C ALA A 470 4.92 10.36 35.99
N ARG A 471 4.65 10.08 37.26
CA ARG A 471 4.44 11.08 38.27
C ARG A 471 5.80 11.67 38.71
N PRO A 472 5.86 12.95 39.05
CA PRO A 472 7.05 13.60 39.55
C PRO A 472 7.64 12.95 40.82
#